data_6fd777ff689991cbdbef0b4af5c47637
#
_entry.id   6fd777ff689991cbdbef0b4af5c47637
#
_cell.length_a   1.000
_cell.length_b   1.000
_cell.length_c   1.000
_cell.angle_alpha   90.00
_cell.angle_beta   90.00
_cell.angle_gamma   90.00
#
_symmetry.space_group_name_H-M   'P 1'
#
loop_
_entity.id
_entity.type
_entity.pdbx_description
1 polymer ?
#
loop_
_entity_poly.entity_id
_entity_poly.type
_entity_poly.pdbx_seq_one_letter_code
_entity_poly.pdbx_strand_id
1 'polypeptide(L)'
;MALLMQEDTRFGLDRKARLLGPVRLDSGAEFAPVDIAYETYGALNADKSNAILICHALTGDQYVASTHPVTGKDGWWTRMVGPGKPIDPARHCIISINVMGSCMGSSGPASIDPTTGEAYAMAFPVITIPDMVRAQALLLDHLGI
;
A
#
# COMPACT_ATOMS: atom_id res chain seq x y z
N MET A 1 2.75 -10.42 15.54
CA MET A 1 3.86 -9.44 15.55
C MET A 1 3.25 -8.06 15.38
N ALA A 2 3.50 -7.13 16.29
CA ALA A 2 2.86 -5.81 16.22
C ALA A 2 3.46 -5.00 15.07
N LEU A 3 2.64 -4.53 14.15
CA LEU A 3 3.03 -3.56 13.14
C LEU A 3 3.13 -2.18 13.79
N LEU A 4 4.24 -1.54 13.56
CA LEU A 4 4.39 -0.12 13.90
C LEU A 4 3.76 0.68 12.75
N MET A 5 2.61 1.29 13.00
CA MET A 5 2.07 2.33 12.14
C MET A 5 3.00 3.53 12.25
N GLN A 6 3.61 3.92 11.17
CA GLN A 6 4.44 5.11 11.10
C GLN A 6 3.74 6.14 10.23
N GLU A 7 3.35 7.25 10.82
CA GLU A 7 2.81 8.38 10.08
C GLU A 7 3.93 9.02 9.24
N ASP A 8 3.74 9.09 7.94
CA ASP A 8 4.58 9.90 7.07
C ASP A 8 3.82 11.18 6.74
N THR A 9 4.14 12.23 7.47
CA THR A 9 3.50 13.54 7.31
C THR A 9 3.99 14.30 6.08
N ARG A 10 5.05 13.82 5.42
CA ARG A 10 5.44 14.37 4.12
C ARG A 10 4.37 14.04 3.10
N PHE A 11 3.89 15.01 2.39
CA PHE A 11 2.88 14.86 1.34
C PHE A 11 1.50 14.35 1.80
N GLY A 12 1.20 14.34 3.12
CA GLY A 12 -0.06 13.82 3.62
C GLY A 12 -0.21 12.32 3.47
N LEU A 13 0.89 11.57 3.43
CA LEU A 13 0.93 10.12 3.32
C LEU A 13 0.91 9.48 4.72
N ASP A 14 -0.22 9.57 5.38
CA ASP A 14 -0.38 9.28 6.81
C ASP A 14 -0.71 7.80 7.12
N ARG A 15 -1.10 7.02 6.13
CA ARG A 15 -1.46 5.62 6.36
C ARG A 15 -0.45 4.65 5.74
N LYS A 16 0.43 4.13 6.58
CA LYS A 16 1.42 3.12 6.23
C LYS A 16 1.45 2.00 7.25
N ALA A 17 1.75 0.80 6.77
CA ALA A 17 2.11 -0.33 7.59
C ALA A 17 3.56 -0.70 7.35
N ARG A 18 4.35 -0.82 8.42
CA ARG A 18 5.70 -1.36 8.34
C ARG A 18 5.67 -2.85 8.57
N LEU A 19 6.02 -3.60 7.55
CA LEU A 19 6.17 -5.05 7.63
C LEU A 19 7.55 -5.36 8.21
N LEU A 20 7.61 -5.98 9.38
CA LEU A 20 8.88 -6.34 10.01
C LEU A 20 9.46 -7.66 9.46
N GLY A 21 8.61 -8.49 8.86
CA GLY A 21 9.04 -9.71 8.19
C GLY A 21 9.57 -9.41 6.79
N PRO A 22 10.53 -10.21 6.30
CA PRO A 22 11.08 -10.02 4.97
C PRO A 22 10.08 -10.37 3.87
N VAL A 23 10.12 -9.59 2.79
CA VAL A 23 9.56 -10.00 1.50
C VAL A 23 10.65 -10.76 0.75
N ARG A 24 10.39 -12.03 0.47
CA ARG A 24 11.29 -12.85 -0.32
C ARG A 24 11.09 -12.52 -1.80
N LEU A 25 12.15 -12.03 -2.43
CA LEU A 25 12.13 -11.59 -3.82
C LEU A 25 12.41 -12.78 -4.77
N ASP A 26 11.95 -12.66 -6.02
CA ASP A 26 12.22 -13.65 -7.07
C ASP A 26 13.72 -13.81 -7.34
N SER A 27 14.51 -12.79 -7.05
CA SER A 27 15.99 -12.84 -7.11
C SER A 27 16.60 -13.78 -6.05
N GLY A 28 15.81 -14.27 -5.09
CA GLY A 28 16.28 -15.03 -3.93
C GLY A 28 16.72 -14.16 -2.75
N ALA A 29 16.82 -12.85 -2.93
CA ALA A 29 17.11 -11.93 -1.84
C ALA A 29 15.89 -11.74 -0.91
N GLU A 30 16.16 -11.31 0.31
CA GLU A 30 15.13 -10.87 1.25
C GLU A 30 15.22 -9.37 1.44
N PHE A 31 14.06 -8.69 1.40
CA PHE A 31 13.97 -7.26 1.59
C PHE A 31 13.13 -6.93 2.83
N ALA A 32 13.74 -6.27 3.81
CA ALA A 32 13.10 -5.83 5.05
C ALA A 32 13.91 -4.70 5.70
N PRO A 33 13.26 -3.79 6.44
CA PRO A 33 11.82 -3.68 6.59
C PRO A 33 11.15 -3.13 5.33
N VAL A 34 9.87 -3.44 5.13
CA VAL A 34 9.07 -2.92 4.01
C VAL A 34 7.96 -2.03 4.55
N ASP A 35 7.91 -0.80 4.09
CA ASP A 35 6.78 0.10 4.31
C ASP A 35 5.79 -0.06 3.15
N ILE A 36 4.52 -0.24 3.47
CA ILE A 36 3.44 -0.29 2.49
C ILE A 36 2.42 0.80 2.81
N ALA A 37 2.25 1.74 1.90
CA ALA A 37 1.21 2.75 1.96
C ALA A 37 -0.11 2.17 1.44
N TYR A 38 -1.24 2.51 2.07
CA TYR A 38 -2.54 2.00 1.68
C TYR A 38 -3.66 2.93 2.14
N GLU A 39 -4.82 2.79 1.53
CA GLU A 39 -6.08 3.40 1.94
C GLU A 39 -7.13 2.31 2.18
N THR A 40 -8.05 2.57 3.13
CA THR A 40 -9.19 1.69 3.35
C THR A 40 -10.47 2.50 3.41
N TYR A 41 -11.56 1.94 2.89
CA TYR A 41 -12.90 2.53 2.93
C TYR A 41 -13.90 1.48 3.37
N GLY A 42 -14.84 1.87 4.24
CA GLY A 42 -15.82 0.96 4.82
C GLY A 42 -15.23 0.09 5.94
N ALA A 43 -15.94 -0.98 6.29
CA ALA A 43 -15.58 -1.87 7.39
C ALA A 43 -15.63 -3.34 6.99
N LEU A 44 -14.68 -4.11 7.49
CA LEU A 44 -14.65 -5.56 7.33
C LEU A 44 -15.75 -6.20 8.19
N ASN A 45 -16.55 -7.09 7.59
CA ASN A 45 -17.54 -7.84 8.33
C ASN A 45 -16.92 -9.03 9.11
N ALA A 46 -17.70 -9.64 10.00
CA ALA A 46 -17.18 -10.66 10.91
C ALA A 46 -16.66 -11.92 10.20
N ASP A 47 -17.25 -12.30 9.08
CA ASP A 47 -16.85 -13.45 8.27
C ASP A 47 -15.86 -13.10 7.15
N LYS A 48 -15.45 -11.82 7.07
CA LYS A 48 -14.47 -11.28 6.11
C LYS A 48 -14.84 -11.46 4.64
N SER A 49 -16.12 -11.66 4.35
CA SER A 49 -16.61 -11.95 2.99
C SER A 49 -16.79 -10.71 2.12
N ASN A 50 -16.68 -9.50 2.70
CA ASN A 50 -16.92 -8.24 2.01
C ASN A 50 -15.65 -7.46 1.65
N ALA A 51 -14.47 -8.07 1.72
CA ALA A 51 -13.22 -7.42 1.37
C ALA A 51 -13.05 -7.30 -0.16
N ILE A 52 -12.61 -6.13 -0.63
CA ILE A 52 -12.26 -5.87 -2.03
C ILE A 52 -10.87 -5.24 -2.06
N LEU A 53 -9.92 -5.91 -2.70
CA LEU A 53 -8.61 -5.35 -3.00
C LEU A 53 -8.65 -4.64 -4.35
N ILE A 54 -8.22 -3.38 -4.38
CA ILE A 54 -8.05 -2.61 -5.62
C ILE A 54 -6.56 -2.49 -5.94
N CYS A 55 -6.19 -2.98 -7.12
CA CYS A 55 -4.85 -2.88 -7.65
C CYS A 55 -4.78 -1.74 -8.66
N HIS A 56 -3.92 -0.76 -8.42
CA HIS A 56 -3.74 0.37 -9.33
C HIS A 56 -2.85 0.03 -10.52
N ALA A 57 -2.97 0.82 -11.60
CA ALA A 57 -2.08 0.73 -12.76
C ALA A 57 -0.69 1.31 -12.43
N LEU A 58 0.29 1.12 -13.33
CA LEU A 58 1.68 1.55 -13.13
C LEU A 58 1.83 3.00 -12.66
N THR A 59 1.00 3.91 -13.13
CA THR A 59 1.02 5.34 -12.80
C THR A 59 0.02 5.75 -11.73
N GLY A 60 -0.65 4.77 -11.10
CA GLY A 60 -1.62 5.01 -10.03
C GLY A 60 -1.00 4.95 -8.64
N ASP A 61 -1.86 5.07 -7.66
CA ASP A 61 -1.54 5.05 -6.24
C ASP A 61 -2.72 4.52 -5.42
N GLN A 62 -2.62 4.59 -4.09
CA GLN A 62 -3.65 4.12 -3.16
C GLN A 62 -4.89 5.03 -3.10
N TYR A 63 -4.86 6.26 -3.61
CA TYR A 63 -5.96 7.22 -3.48
C TYR A 63 -7.05 6.98 -4.53
N VAL A 64 -7.74 5.86 -4.41
CA VAL A 64 -8.77 5.43 -5.35
C VAL A 64 -10.06 6.26 -5.27
N ALA A 65 -10.42 6.73 -4.07
CA ALA A 65 -11.63 7.51 -3.81
C ALA A 65 -11.40 8.77 -2.95
N SER A 66 -10.36 8.79 -2.13
CA SER A 66 -9.97 9.96 -1.34
C SER A 66 -9.37 11.05 -2.21
N THR A 67 -9.43 12.29 -1.77
CA THR A 67 -8.69 13.39 -2.38
C THR A 67 -7.18 13.12 -2.25
N HIS A 68 -6.48 13.20 -3.36
CA HIS A 68 -5.04 12.97 -3.41
C HIS A 68 -4.30 14.10 -2.67
N PRO A 69 -3.51 13.81 -1.62
CA PRO A 69 -2.96 14.84 -0.73
C PRO A 69 -1.94 15.77 -1.39
N VAL A 70 -1.25 15.31 -2.43
CA VAL A 70 -0.25 16.12 -3.14
C VAL A 70 -0.87 16.96 -4.23
N THR A 71 -1.81 16.42 -5.00
CA THR A 71 -2.39 17.09 -6.17
C THR A 71 -3.69 17.82 -5.90
N GLY A 72 -4.36 17.50 -4.79
CA GLY A 72 -5.70 18.03 -4.46
C GLY A 72 -6.82 17.52 -5.39
N LYS A 73 -6.52 16.58 -6.29
CA LYS A 73 -7.50 16.01 -7.20
C LYS A 73 -8.28 14.89 -6.52
N ASP A 74 -9.49 14.64 -7.03
CA ASP A 74 -10.29 13.48 -6.63
C ASP A 74 -9.54 12.18 -6.92
N GLY A 75 -9.85 11.14 -6.12
CA GLY A 75 -9.32 9.80 -6.34
C GLY A 75 -9.59 9.31 -7.76
N TRP A 76 -8.65 8.54 -8.29
CA TRP A 76 -8.64 8.19 -9.72
C TRP A 76 -9.80 7.27 -10.16
N TRP A 77 -10.52 6.66 -9.21
CA TRP A 77 -11.65 5.77 -9.55
C TRP A 77 -12.95 6.13 -8.84
N THR A 78 -13.13 7.39 -8.50
CA THR A 78 -14.34 7.90 -7.81
C THR A 78 -15.64 7.62 -8.57
N ARG A 79 -15.58 7.32 -9.87
CA ARG A 79 -16.75 6.86 -10.63
C ARG A 79 -17.26 5.48 -10.18
N MET A 80 -16.40 4.63 -9.64
CA MET A 80 -16.71 3.25 -9.22
C MET A 80 -16.77 3.09 -7.71
N VAL A 81 -15.95 3.83 -6.96
CA VAL A 81 -15.79 3.70 -5.53
C VAL A 81 -16.43 4.90 -4.83
N GLY A 82 -17.35 4.65 -3.91
CA GLY A 82 -18.00 5.69 -3.12
C GLY A 82 -19.44 5.34 -2.75
N PRO A 83 -20.09 6.15 -1.89
CA PRO A 83 -21.48 5.93 -1.46
C PRO A 83 -22.43 5.83 -2.65
N GLY A 84 -23.25 4.78 -2.69
CA GLY A 84 -24.21 4.53 -3.76
C GLY A 84 -23.62 4.12 -5.11
N LYS A 85 -22.31 3.87 -5.17
CA LYS A 85 -21.60 3.44 -6.40
C LYS A 85 -21.45 1.92 -6.43
N PRO A 86 -21.01 1.33 -7.59
CA PRO A 86 -20.84 -0.12 -7.70
C PRO A 86 -20.02 -0.74 -6.58
N ILE A 87 -18.95 -0.06 -6.15
CA ILE A 87 -18.10 -0.46 -5.00
C ILE A 87 -18.38 0.53 -3.87
N ASP A 88 -19.40 0.19 -3.06
CA ASP A 88 -19.90 1.05 -2.00
C ASP A 88 -19.27 0.69 -0.64
N PRO A 89 -18.61 1.65 0.03
CA PRO A 89 -18.02 1.42 1.35
C PRO A 89 -19.05 1.13 2.45
N ALA A 90 -20.34 1.39 2.23
CA ALA A 90 -21.39 0.93 3.16
C ALA A 90 -21.59 -0.58 3.13
N ARG A 91 -21.16 -1.26 2.07
CA ARG A 91 -21.31 -2.71 1.87
C ARG A 91 -20.00 -3.47 1.87
N HIS A 92 -18.90 -2.83 1.52
CA HIS A 92 -17.60 -3.44 1.29
C HIS A 92 -16.52 -2.80 2.15
N CYS A 93 -15.58 -3.63 2.61
CA CYS A 93 -14.27 -3.20 3.09
C CYS A 93 -13.33 -3.12 1.88
N ILE A 94 -13.01 -1.92 1.46
CA ILE A 94 -12.23 -1.67 0.27
C ILE A 94 -10.80 -1.34 0.69
N ILE A 95 -9.81 -2.04 0.14
CA ILE A 95 -8.41 -1.82 0.39
C ILE A 95 -7.75 -1.42 -0.93
N SER A 96 -7.06 -0.29 -0.96
CA SER A 96 -6.23 0.16 -2.08
C SER A 96 -4.79 0.29 -1.60
N ILE A 97 -3.89 -0.46 -2.20
CA ILE A 97 -2.50 -0.60 -1.74
C ILE A 97 -1.57 0.03 -2.77
N ASN A 98 -0.66 0.88 -2.31
CA ASN A 98 0.44 1.37 -3.13
C ASN A 98 1.52 0.29 -3.25
N VAL A 99 1.86 -0.10 -4.47
CA VAL A 99 2.81 -1.20 -4.71
C VAL A 99 4.21 -0.87 -4.20
N MET A 100 4.92 -1.89 -3.73
CA MET A 100 6.35 -1.79 -3.42
C MET A 100 7.13 -1.36 -4.68
N GLY A 101 8.10 -0.48 -4.52
CA GLY A 101 8.85 0.13 -5.63
C GLY A 101 8.26 1.46 -6.12
N SER A 102 7.06 1.83 -5.66
CA SER A 102 6.39 3.09 -6.00
C SER A 102 6.98 4.27 -5.22
N CYS A 103 6.56 5.49 -5.61
CA CYS A 103 6.98 6.75 -4.98
C CYS A 103 5.91 7.36 -4.04
N MET A 104 4.75 6.69 -3.85
CA MET A 104 3.63 7.25 -3.08
C MET A 104 3.52 6.64 -1.67
N GLY A 105 4.66 6.43 -1.02
CA GLY A 105 4.73 6.08 0.39
C GLY A 105 5.15 4.64 0.69
N SER A 106 4.97 3.69 -0.21
CA SER A 106 5.56 2.36 -0.08
C SER A 106 7.07 2.39 -0.30
N SER A 107 7.77 1.41 0.27
CA SER A 107 9.23 1.28 0.07
C SER A 107 9.57 1.25 -1.41
N GLY A 108 10.52 2.09 -1.79
CA GLY A 108 10.98 2.25 -3.16
C GLY A 108 12.38 2.87 -3.22
N PRO A 109 12.91 3.19 -4.39
CA PRO A 109 14.26 3.75 -4.55
C PRO A 109 14.54 5.03 -3.74
N ALA A 110 13.50 5.83 -3.44
CA ALA A 110 13.63 7.04 -2.64
C ALA A 110 13.60 6.79 -1.12
N SER A 111 13.32 5.55 -0.70
CA SER A 111 13.30 5.18 0.72
C SER A 111 14.72 5.15 1.28
N ILE A 112 14.84 5.45 2.58
CA ILE A 112 16.14 5.44 3.26
C ILE A 112 16.55 4.00 3.56
N ASP A 113 17.74 3.64 3.14
CA ASP A 113 18.39 2.38 3.53
C ASP A 113 18.83 2.50 5.00
N PRO A 114 18.31 1.65 5.89
CA PRO A 114 18.67 1.71 7.31
C PRO A 114 20.14 1.40 7.60
N THR A 115 20.87 0.80 6.66
CA THR A 115 22.29 0.46 6.85
C THR A 115 23.22 1.62 6.51
N THR A 116 22.84 2.47 5.58
CA THR A 116 23.65 3.61 5.12
C THR A 116 23.12 4.96 5.62
N GLY A 117 21.82 5.05 5.94
CA GLY A 117 21.15 6.31 6.26
C GLY A 117 20.86 7.19 5.05
N GLU A 118 21.10 6.71 3.83
CA GLU A 118 20.87 7.40 2.57
C GLU A 118 19.76 6.72 1.76
N ALA A 119 19.25 7.38 0.72
CA ALA A 119 18.28 6.76 -0.17
C ALA A 119 18.88 5.56 -0.89
N TYR A 120 18.09 4.48 -1.04
CA TYR A 120 18.52 3.30 -1.80
C TYR A 120 18.98 3.64 -3.22
N ALA A 121 18.28 4.54 -3.89
CA ALA A 121 18.56 4.92 -5.27
C ALA A 121 18.76 3.68 -6.17
N MET A 122 19.93 3.53 -6.79
CA MET A 122 20.28 2.38 -7.63
C MET A 122 20.57 1.09 -6.86
N ALA A 123 20.71 1.15 -5.55
CA ALA A 123 20.87 -0.02 -4.69
C ALA A 123 19.51 -0.65 -4.30
N PHE A 124 18.38 -0.01 -4.63
CA PHE A 124 17.07 -0.61 -4.44
C PHE A 124 16.99 -1.92 -5.24
N PRO A 125 16.53 -3.04 -4.62
CA PRO A 125 16.52 -4.32 -5.32
C PRO A 125 15.61 -4.30 -6.54
N VAL A 126 15.97 -5.07 -7.55
CA VAL A 126 15.06 -5.35 -8.67
C VAL A 126 13.91 -6.18 -8.16
N ILE A 127 12.70 -5.68 -8.35
CA ILE A 127 11.47 -6.32 -7.92
C ILE A 127 10.60 -6.70 -9.11
N THR A 128 9.86 -7.78 -8.97
CA THR A 128 8.91 -8.30 -9.97
C THR A 128 7.47 -8.06 -9.52
N ILE A 129 6.51 -8.27 -10.42
CA ILE A 129 5.09 -8.23 -10.05
C ILE A 129 4.75 -9.27 -8.96
N PRO A 130 5.23 -10.53 -9.00
CA PRO A 130 5.08 -11.46 -7.89
C PRO A 130 5.62 -10.95 -6.55
N ASP A 131 6.73 -10.21 -6.53
CA ASP A 131 7.28 -9.60 -5.31
C ASP A 131 6.31 -8.55 -4.73
N MET A 132 5.74 -7.71 -5.59
CA MET A 132 4.72 -6.73 -5.20
C MET A 132 3.49 -7.44 -4.59
N VAL A 133 3.04 -8.54 -5.21
CA VAL A 133 1.90 -9.32 -4.72
C VAL A 133 2.20 -9.95 -3.35
N ARG A 134 3.41 -10.48 -3.14
CA ARG A 134 3.81 -11.02 -1.81
C ARG A 134 3.76 -9.93 -0.73
N ALA A 135 4.25 -8.73 -1.03
CA ALA A 135 4.19 -7.61 -0.09
C ALA A 135 2.74 -7.21 0.22
N GLN A 136 1.86 -7.20 -0.79
CA GLN A 136 0.44 -6.93 -0.59
C GLN A 136 -0.25 -8.01 0.24
N ALA A 137 0.04 -9.30 -0.01
CA ALA A 137 -0.50 -10.40 0.79
C ALA A 137 -0.11 -10.29 2.26
N LEU A 138 1.16 -9.98 2.55
CA LEU A 138 1.62 -9.76 3.94
C LEU A 138 0.88 -8.59 4.62
N LEU A 139 0.53 -7.54 3.87
CA LEU A 139 -0.28 -6.45 4.41
C LEU A 139 -1.70 -6.92 4.70
N LEU A 140 -2.34 -7.67 3.79
CA LEU A 140 -3.70 -8.18 4.01
C LEU A 140 -3.75 -9.11 5.23
N ASP A 141 -2.81 -10.04 5.37
CA ASP A 141 -2.66 -10.90 6.56
C ASP A 141 -2.57 -10.06 7.84
N HIS A 142 -1.78 -8.97 7.78
CA HIS A 142 -1.63 -8.07 8.92
C HIS A 142 -2.93 -7.34 9.28
N LEU A 143 -3.69 -6.91 8.26
CA LEU A 143 -4.99 -6.26 8.45
C LEU A 143 -6.07 -7.26 8.88
N GLY A 144 -5.74 -8.54 8.92
CA GLY A 144 -6.65 -9.61 9.32
C GLY A 144 -7.69 -9.95 8.26
N ILE A 145 -7.37 -9.73 6.99
CA ILE A 145 -8.24 -9.97 5.84
C ILE A 145 -7.98 -11.36 5.26
#